data_88c133d49f5e967f6de3ddb6df8f93ea
#
_entry.id   88c133d49f5e967f6de3ddb6df8f93ea
#
_cell.length_a   1.000
_cell.length_b   1.000
_cell.length_c   1.000
_cell.angle_alpha   90.00
_cell.angle_beta   90.00
_cell.angle_gamma   90.00
#
_symmetry.space_group_name_H-M   'P 1'
#
loop_
_entity.id
_entity.type
_entity.pdbx_description
1 polymer ?
#
loop_
_entity_poly.entity_id
_entity_poly.type
_entity_poly.pdbx_seq_one_letter_code
_entity_poly.pdbx_strand_id
1 'polypeptide(L)'
;MKALIPSLCATTLTLSLASTQVIAEMQTETVEYTVDGSTFTGYLAWDDEAEGERPGVLVVHEWWGHNEFAREQAERLAASGYTALALDMYGEGKVADHPEDAQKFMKEATSDPDKIKARFMAAMELLQNHDSVDSDRIAAQGYCFGGAVVLNMARLGVDLDGVVSYHGALGSPIQAEAGKVKARVQVYTGGADKMVPSEQVAGLVREMQDAEVDLTLVSFPGVLHSFTNPEADRIASEFDMPVGYDQAAAERSWNGTLRFYDEIFAK
;
A
#
# COMPACT_ATOMS: atom_id res chain seq x y z
N MET A 1 74.48 13.05 46.64
CA MET A 1 73.68 13.86 45.71
C MET A 1 72.75 12.93 44.94
N LYS A 2 71.48 12.89 45.27
CA LYS A 2 70.45 12.10 44.60
C LYS A 2 69.64 13.06 43.69
N ALA A 3 69.68 12.82 42.40
CA ALA A 3 68.89 13.62 41.43
C ALA A 3 67.43 13.12 41.42
N LEU A 4 66.50 14.03 41.62
CA LEU A 4 65.09 13.83 41.44
C LEU A 4 64.73 14.06 39.94
N ILE A 5 64.10 13.07 39.31
CA ILE A 5 63.49 13.18 37.99
C ILE A 5 62.00 13.51 38.18
N PRO A 6 61.47 14.60 37.58
CA PRO A 6 60.03 14.86 37.65
C PRO A 6 59.27 13.97 36.64
N SER A 7 58.26 13.25 37.14
CA SER A 7 57.35 12.46 36.35
C SER A 7 56.34 13.37 35.66
N LEU A 8 56.36 13.38 34.33
CA LEU A 8 55.40 14.11 33.48
C LEU A 8 54.12 13.27 33.33
N CYS A 9 53.06 13.71 33.96
CA CYS A 9 51.73 13.08 33.86
C CYS A 9 51.05 13.60 32.57
N ALA A 10 51.00 12.79 31.52
CA ALA A 10 50.28 13.09 30.29
C ALA A 10 48.80 12.79 30.50
N THR A 11 47.94 13.79 30.61
CA THR A 11 46.49 13.67 30.63
C THR A 11 45.99 13.51 29.19
N THR A 12 45.60 12.31 28.80
CA THR A 12 44.91 12.05 27.53
C THR A 12 43.46 12.47 27.65
N LEU A 13 43.11 13.53 26.94
CA LEU A 13 41.74 14.00 26.80
C LEU A 13 41.04 13.12 25.76
N THR A 14 40.21 12.19 26.19
CA THR A 14 39.33 11.40 25.30
C THR A 14 38.11 12.26 24.88
N LEU A 15 38.12 12.71 23.64
CA LEU A 15 36.97 13.36 23.02
C LEU A 15 35.92 12.28 22.71
N SER A 16 34.87 12.18 23.50
CA SER A 16 33.72 11.35 23.18
C SER A 16 32.91 12.05 22.08
N LEU A 17 33.00 11.56 20.86
CA LEU A 17 32.05 11.89 19.80
C LEU A 17 30.70 11.25 20.18
N ALA A 18 29.79 12.07 20.70
CA ALA A 18 28.40 11.70 20.79
C ALA A 18 27.87 11.67 19.36
N SER A 19 27.68 10.47 18.78
CA SER A 19 26.86 10.30 17.60
C SER A 19 25.42 10.65 17.99
N THR A 20 24.95 11.82 17.61
CA THR A 20 23.53 12.12 17.57
C THR A 20 22.92 11.11 16.58
N GLN A 21 22.16 10.14 17.07
CA GLN A 21 21.25 9.40 16.22
C GLN A 21 20.23 10.42 15.73
N VAL A 22 20.35 10.82 14.49
CA VAL A 22 19.31 11.55 13.79
C VAL A 22 18.17 10.54 13.67
N ILE A 23 17.03 10.85 14.26
CA ILE A 23 15.81 10.04 14.10
C ILE A 23 15.26 10.48 12.75
N ALA A 24 15.17 9.56 11.79
CA ALA A 24 14.52 9.79 10.51
C ALA A 24 13.19 10.51 10.75
N GLU A 25 13.02 11.68 10.15
CA GLU A 25 11.80 12.46 10.30
C GLU A 25 10.89 12.15 9.10
N MET A 26 9.86 11.35 9.35
CA MET A 26 8.85 11.06 8.34
C MET A 26 8.15 12.36 7.94
N GLN A 27 8.17 12.65 6.66
CA GLN A 27 7.44 13.78 6.06
C GLN A 27 6.11 13.31 5.54
N THR A 28 5.10 14.17 5.65
CA THR A 28 3.78 13.91 5.09
C THR A 28 3.22 15.18 4.45
N GLU A 29 2.53 15.03 3.33
CA GLU A 29 1.92 16.13 2.60
C GLU A 29 0.56 15.71 2.05
N THR A 30 -0.44 16.60 2.22
CA THR A 30 -1.70 16.48 1.49
C THR A 30 -1.54 17.13 0.12
N VAL A 31 -1.71 16.34 -0.94
CA VAL A 31 -1.52 16.77 -2.32
C VAL A 31 -2.84 16.73 -3.08
N GLU A 32 -2.99 17.62 -4.05
CA GLU A 32 -4.16 17.66 -4.93
C GLU A 32 -3.79 17.34 -6.37
N TYR A 33 -4.64 16.59 -7.04
CA TYR A 33 -4.54 16.32 -8.48
C TYR A 33 -5.92 16.39 -9.13
N THR A 34 -5.96 16.60 -10.44
CA THR A 34 -7.20 16.83 -11.16
C THR A 34 -7.40 15.76 -12.24
N VAL A 35 -8.61 15.19 -12.29
CA VAL A 35 -9.04 14.27 -13.34
C VAL A 35 -10.39 14.72 -13.89
N ASP A 36 -10.49 14.95 -15.18
CA ASP A 36 -11.73 15.40 -15.85
C ASP A 36 -12.39 16.61 -15.18
N GLY A 37 -11.58 17.55 -14.68
CA GLY A 37 -12.04 18.77 -14.02
C GLY A 37 -12.53 18.58 -12.57
N SER A 38 -12.40 17.39 -12.01
CA SER A 38 -12.68 17.09 -10.59
C SER A 38 -11.38 17.03 -9.80
N THR A 39 -11.39 17.56 -8.58
CA THR A 39 -10.24 17.52 -7.66
C THR A 39 -10.24 16.22 -6.86
N PHE A 40 -9.06 15.65 -6.69
CA PHE A 40 -8.78 14.49 -5.86
C PHE A 40 -7.72 14.85 -4.83
N THR A 41 -7.82 14.29 -3.63
CA THR A 41 -6.92 14.61 -2.51
C THR A 41 -6.12 13.38 -2.13
N GLY A 42 -4.81 13.40 -2.40
CA GLY A 42 -3.89 12.35 -1.99
C GLY A 42 -3.17 12.69 -0.69
N TYR A 43 -2.57 11.69 -0.06
CA TYR A 43 -1.70 11.83 1.10
C TYR A 43 -0.36 11.15 0.82
N LEU A 44 0.67 11.95 0.69
CA LEU A 44 2.03 11.54 0.42
C LEU A 44 2.79 11.38 1.74
N ALA A 45 3.60 10.31 1.84
CA ALA A 45 4.47 10.06 2.99
C ALA A 45 5.84 9.55 2.51
N TRP A 46 6.92 10.09 3.07
CA TRP A 46 8.29 9.69 2.76
C TRP A 46 9.25 9.99 3.92
N ASP A 47 10.44 9.44 3.88
CA ASP A 47 11.54 9.75 4.79
C ASP A 47 12.49 10.72 4.09
N ASP A 48 12.66 11.95 4.59
CA ASP A 48 13.51 12.97 3.96
C ASP A 48 15.00 12.82 4.26
N GLU A 49 15.37 12.00 5.24
CA GLU A 49 16.75 11.71 5.55
C GLU A 49 17.35 10.58 4.70
N ALA A 50 16.51 9.78 4.05
CA ALA A 50 16.98 8.74 3.14
C ALA A 50 17.54 9.36 1.87
N GLU A 51 18.85 9.17 1.62
CA GLU A 51 19.52 9.71 0.44
C GLU A 51 19.05 8.99 -0.85
N GLY A 52 18.81 9.77 -1.91
CA GLY A 52 18.51 9.30 -3.26
C GLY A 52 17.05 8.91 -3.49
N GLU A 53 16.77 8.57 -4.75
CA GLU A 53 15.47 8.11 -5.18
C GLU A 53 15.17 6.69 -4.69
N ARG A 54 13.91 6.42 -4.35
CA ARG A 54 13.44 5.14 -3.83
C ARG A 54 12.20 4.67 -4.57
N PRO A 55 11.79 3.40 -4.44
CA PRO A 55 10.57 2.93 -5.08
C PRO A 55 9.33 3.67 -4.58
N GLY A 56 8.42 3.96 -5.50
CA GLY A 56 7.13 4.55 -5.20
C GLY A 56 6.05 3.50 -5.01
N VAL A 57 5.18 3.66 -4.00
CA VAL A 57 4.06 2.75 -3.74
C VAL A 57 2.74 3.52 -3.64
N LEU A 58 1.79 3.17 -4.50
CA LEU A 58 0.41 3.65 -4.44
C LEU A 58 -0.39 2.82 -3.43
N VAL A 59 -1.17 3.49 -2.57
CA VAL A 59 -2.05 2.85 -1.59
C VAL A 59 -3.49 3.18 -1.90
N VAL A 60 -4.28 2.19 -2.30
CA VAL A 60 -5.72 2.35 -2.59
C VAL A 60 -6.55 1.97 -1.37
N HIS A 61 -7.36 2.90 -0.92
CA HIS A 61 -8.19 2.80 0.29
C HIS A 61 -9.27 1.71 0.22
N GLU A 62 -9.81 1.33 1.38
CA GLU A 62 -11.03 0.54 1.48
C GLU A 62 -12.25 1.32 0.93
N TRP A 63 -13.43 0.70 0.89
CA TRP A 63 -14.66 1.35 0.44
C TRP A 63 -15.11 2.55 1.30
N TRP A 64 -14.51 2.72 2.49
CA TRP A 64 -14.75 3.87 3.36
C TRP A 64 -14.20 5.20 2.82
N GLY A 65 -13.34 5.17 1.79
CA GLY A 65 -12.72 6.34 1.21
C GLY A 65 -11.33 6.64 1.77
N HIS A 66 -10.83 7.84 1.51
CA HIS A 66 -9.48 8.29 1.82
C HIS A 66 -9.34 8.67 3.31
N ASN A 67 -9.57 7.69 4.20
CA ASN A 67 -9.58 7.83 5.66
C ASN A 67 -8.19 7.67 6.29
N GLU A 68 -8.14 7.75 7.63
CA GLU A 68 -6.91 7.60 8.41
C GLU A 68 -6.21 6.27 8.15
N PHE A 69 -6.94 5.15 8.07
CA PHE A 69 -6.35 3.84 7.79
C PHE A 69 -5.50 3.84 6.50
N ALA A 70 -6.00 4.44 5.42
CA ALA A 70 -5.25 4.52 4.17
C ALA A 70 -3.97 5.37 4.31
N ARG A 71 -4.04 6.47 5.06
CA ARG A 71 -2.88 7.35 5.35
C ARG A 71 -1.84 6.64 6.21
N GLU A 72 -2.26 5.95 7.26
CA GLU A 72 -1.38 5.14 8.11
C GLU A 72 -0.64 4.06 7.29
N GLN A 73 -1.28 3.46 6.27
CA GLN A 73 -0.58 2.50 5.41
C GLN A 73 0.49 3.17 4.55
N ALA A 74 0.28 4.41 4.10
CA ALA A 74 1.32 5.18 3.41
C ALA A 74 2.49 5.52 4.35
N GLU A 75 2.20 5.93 5.58
CA GLU A 75 3.23 6.19 6.60
C GLU A 75 4.03 4.95 6.96
N ARG A 76 3.37 3.78 7.07
CA ARG A 76 4.06 2.50 7.31
C ARG A 76 5.02 2.12 6.19
N LEU A 77 4.65 2.42 4.94
CA LEU A 77 5.53 2.23 3.79
C LEU A 77 6.71 3.20 3.83
N ALA A 78 6.46 4.48 4.15
CA ALA A 78 7.51 5.48 4.32
C ALA A 78 8.53 5.06 5.39
N ALA A 79 8.06 4.58 6.54
CA ALA A 79 8.89 4.02 7.60
C ALA A 79 9.66 2.74 7.18
N SER A 80 9.26 2.11 6.08
CA SER A 80 9.90 0.92 5.49
C SER A 80 10.81 1.25 4.31
N GLY A 81 11.06 2.54 4.03
CA GLY A 81 12.01 3.00 3.00
C GLY A 81 11.41 3.25 1.62
N TYR A 82 10.10 3.38 1.51
CA TYR A 82 9.41 3.73 0.26
C TYR A 82 8.94 5.19 0.28
N THR A 83 8.63 5.76 -0.88
CA THR A 83 7.76 6.93 -0.97
C THR A 83 6.36 6.45 -1.31
N ALA A 84 5.37 6.78 -0.49
CA ALA A 84 4.03 6.22 -0.63
C ALA A 84 2.98 7.31 -0.81
N LEU A 85 2.02 7.07 -1.69
CA LEU A 85 0.87 7.94 -1.91
C LEU A 85 -0.42 7.17 -1.65
N ALA A 86 -1.14 7.49 -0.56
CA ALA A 86 -2.53 7.11 -0.40
C ALA A 86 -3.38 7.96 -1.34
N LEU A 87 -3.95 7.32 -2.38
CA LEU A 87 -4.69 8.03 -3.41
C LEU A 87 -6.19 8.04 -3.12
N ASP A 88 -6.86 9.10 -3.56
CA ASP A 88 -8.30 9.25 -3.48
C ASP A 88 -8.96 8.68 -4.75
N MET A 89 -9.89 7.74 -4.58
CA MET A 89 -10.66 7.16 -5.68
C MET A 89 -12.07 7.74 -5.81
N TYR A 90 -12.50 8.60 -4.86
CA TYR A 90 -13.85 9.13 -4.80
C TYR A 90 -13.95 10.62 -5.18
N GLY A 91 -12.86 11.35 -5.00
CA GLY A 91 -12.74 12.79 -5.21
C GLY A 91 -13.01 13.60 -3.93
N GLU A 92 -12.35 14.75 -3.85
CA GLU A 92 -12.47 15.71 -2.73
C GLU A 92 -12.12 15.13 -1.34
N GLY A 93 -11.33 14.03 -1.29
CA GLY A 93 -10.97 13.34 -0.05
C GLY A 93 -12.18 12.74 0.68
N LYS A 94 -13.23 12.34 -0.03
CA LYS A 94 -14.46 11.81 0.57
C LYS A 94 -14.20 10.60 1.45
N VAL A 95 -14.83 10.63 2.62
CA VAL A 95 -14.87 9.55 3.60
C VAL A 95 -16.33 9.25 3.92
N ALA A 96 -16.69 7.97 4.03
CA ALA A 96 -18.00 7.52 4.44
C ALA A 96 -17.96 7.07 5.91
N ASP A 97 -18.93 7.55 6.68
CA ASP A 97 -19.14 7.15 8.07
C ASP A 97 -20.19 6.04 8.22
N HIS A 98 -20.93 5.74 7.13
CA HIS A 98 -21.97 4.74 7.10
C HIS A 98 -21.87 3.84 5.85
N PRO A 99 -22.19 2.53 5.95
CA PRO A 99 -22.13 1.59 4.82
C PRO A 99 -22.91 2.01 3.57
N GLU A 100 -24.04 2.71 3.74
CA GLU A 100 -24.87 3.19 2.63
C GLU A 100 -24.11 4.24 1.79
N ASP A 101 -23.42 5.17 2.44
CA ASP A 101 -22.60 6.19 1.76
C ASP A 101 -21.36 5.55 1.11
N ALA A 102 -20.69 4.63 1.81
CA ALA A 102 -19.58 3.86 1.26
C ALA A 102 -20.01 3.11 0.00
N GLN A 103 -21.17 2.44 0.02
CA GLN A 103 -21.69 1.74 -1.14
C GLN A 103 -22.02 2.69 -2.29
N LYS A 104 -22.58 3.87 -1.99
CA LYS A 104 -22.88 4.91 -2.98
C LYS A 104 -21.59 5.40 -3.65
N PHE A 105 -20.60 5.81 -2.86
CA PHE A 105 -19.31 6.30 -3.39
C PHE A 105 -18.60 5.24 -4.23
N MET A 106 -18.56 4.00 -3.75
CA MET A 106 -18.00 2.89 -4.48
C MET A 106 -18.70 2.65 -5.82
N LYS A 107 -20.05 2.66 -5.85
CA LYS A 107 -20.84 2.49 -7.09
C LYS A 107 -20.59 3.63 -8.08
N GLU A 108 -20.53 4.87 -7.59
CA GLU A 108 -20.21 6.02 -8.43
C GLU A 108 -18.81 5.90 -9.03
N ALA A 109 -17.83 5.52 -8.22
CA ALA A 109 -16.45 5.34 -8.66
C ALA A 109 -16.30 4.19 -9.68
N THR A 110 -17.02 3.07 -9.47
CA THR A 110 -16.91 1.87 -10.30
C THR A 110 -17.86 1.84 -11.49
N SER A 111 -18.69 2.88 -11.66
CA SER A 111 -19.65 2.96 -12.77
C SER A 111 -19.00 2.99 -14.16
N ASP A 112 -17.73 3.41 -14.23
CA ASP A 112 -16.97 3.57 -15.45
C ASP A 112 -15.51 3.11 -15.20
N PRO A 113 -15.08 1.98 -15.79
CA PRO A 113 -13.71 1.48 -15.64
C PRO A 113 -12.63 2.45 -16.15
N ASP A 114 -12.93 3.25 -17.16
CA ASP A 114 -11.97 4.22 -17.71
C ASP A 114 -11.72 5.35 -16.71
N LYS A 115 -12.75 5.75 -15.96
CA LYS A 115 -12.60 6.75 -14.89
C LYS A 115 -11.77 6.22 -13.72
N ILE A 116 -11.96 4.95 -13.33
CA ILE A 116 -11.11 4.33 -12.30
C ILE A 116 -9.65 4.38 -12.74
N LYS A 117 -9.38 3.95 -13.98
CA LYS A 117 -8.04 3.98 -14.54
C LYS A 117 -7.48 5.40 -14.59
N ALA A 118 -8.25 6.38 -15.06
CA ALA A 118 -7.80 7.77 -15.16
C ALA A 118 -7.40 8.35 -13.79
N ARG A 119 -8.19 8.08 -12.73
CA ARG A 119 -7.89 8.49 -11.34
C ARG A 119 -6.61 7.86 -10.83
N PHE A 120 -6.47 6.55 -11.05
CA PHE A 120 -5.26 5.81 -10.65
C PHE A 120 -4.02 6.34 -11.38
N MET A 121 -4.10 6.55 -12.69
CA MET A 121 -2.98 7.04 -13.51
C MET A 121 -2.56 8.46 -13.14
N ALA A 122 -3.51 9.35 -12.83
CA ALA A 122 -3.19 10.71 -12.38
C ALA A 122 -2.45 10.71 -11.03
N ALA A 123 -2.87 9.85 -10.09
CA ALA A 123 -2.15 9.66 -8.84
C ALA A 123 -0.76 9.03 -9.04
N MET A 124 -0.64 8.07 -9.98
CA MET A 124 0.64 7.45 -10.32
C MET A 124 1.61 8.47 -10.91
N GLU A 125 1.15 9.32 -11.83
CA GLU A 125 1.96 10.39 -12.40
C GLU A 125 2.44 11.39 -11.34
N LEU A 126 1.55 11.76 -10.39
CA LEU A 126 1.92 12.61 -9.26
C LEU A 126 3.03 11.97 -8.42
N LEU A 127 2.90 10.70 -8.08
CA LEU A 127 3.91 9.96 -7.31
C LEU A 127 5.24 9.86 -8.08
N GLN A 128 5.21 9.53 -9.38
CA GLN A 128 6.40 9.41 -10.23
C GLN A 128 7.17 10.73 -10.39
N ASN A 129 6.48 11.87 -10.28
CA ASN A 129 7.09 13.21 -10.39
C ASN A 129 7.63 13.72 -9.05
N HIS A 130 7.54 12.98 -7.96
CA HIS A 130 8.08 13.40 -6.68
C HIS A 130 9.59 13.17 -6.63
N ASP A 131 10.36 14.16 -6.15
CA ASP A 131 11.84 14.19 -6.17
C ASP A 131 12.50 12.99 -5.48
N SER A 132 11.81 12.33 -4.54
CA SER A 132 12.32 11.16 -3.83
C SER A 132 12.01 9.83 -4.50
N VAL A 133 11.31 9.82 -5.66
CA VAL A 133 10.81 8.60 -6.29
C VAL A 133 11.63 8.22 -7.53
N ASP A 134 12.10 6.98 -7.56
CA ASP A 134 12.56 6.35 -8.79
C ASP A 134 11.34 5.97 -9.64
N SER A 135 11.09 6.75 -10.68
CA SER A 135 9.90 6.61 -11.54
C SER A 135 9.82 5.28 -12.29
N ASP A 136 10.92 4.53 -12.38
CA ASP A 136 11.00 3.21 -13.01
C ASP A 136 10.69 2.07 -12.03
N ARG A 137 10.49 2.37 -10.73
CA ARG A 137 10.22 1.40 -9.66
C ARG A 137 8.91 1.74 -8.94
N ILE A 138 7.79 1.37 -9.53
CA ILE A 138 6.46 1.69 -8.99
C ILE A 138 5.66 0.41 -8.73
N ALA A 139 5.09 0.31 -7.52
CA ALA A 139 4.14 -0.72 -7.16
C ALA A 139 2.83 -0.11 -6.63
N ALA A 140 1.82 -0.96 -6.46
CA ALA A 140 0.57 -0.55 -5.84
C ALA A 140 0.07 -1.61 -4.86
N GLN A 141 -0.49 -1.17 -3.75
CA GLN A 141 -1.25 -2.03 -2.84
C GLN A 141 -2.64 -1.45 -2.58
N GLY A 142 -3.58 -2.32 -2.29
CA GLY A 142 -4.95 -1.90 -2.00
C GLY A 142 -5.68 -2.83 -1.07
N TYR A 143 -6.66 -2.27 -0.37
CA TYR A 143 -7.42 -2.91 0.69
C TYR A 143 -8.90 -2.97 0.31
N CYS A 144 -9.56 -4.12 0.47
CA CYS A 144 -10.99 -4.29 0.14
C CYS A 144 -11.30 -3.83 -1.30
N PHE A 145 -12.07 -2.75 -1.46
CA PHE A 145 -12.30 -2.07 -2.75
C PHE A 145 -10.97 -1.77 -3.47
N GLY A 146 -10.01 -1.20 -2.76
CA GLY A 146 -8.70 -0.89 -3.32
C GLY A 146 -7.92 -2.12 -3.79
N GLY A 147 -8.10 -3.26 -3.11
CA GLY A 147 -7.51 -4.53 -3.54
C GLY A 147 -8.04 -4.98 -4.90
N ALA A 148 -9.34 -4.79 -5.17
CA ALA A 148 -9.93 -5.03 -6.48
C ALA A 148 -9.44 -4.02 -7.54
N VAL A 149 -9.25 -2.76 -7.15
CA VAL A 149 -8.73 -1.71 -8.05
C VAL A 149 -7.34 -2.06 -8.54
N VAL A 150 -6.39 -2.38 -7.64
CA VAL A 150 -5.00 -2.68 -8.05
C VAL A 150 -4.92 -3.94 -8.92
N LEU A 151 -5.73 -4.97 -8.65
CA LEU A 151 -5.84 -6.14 -9.52
C LEU A 151 -6.36 -5.78 -10.91
N ASN A 152 -7.33 -4.86 -11.01
CA ASN A 152 -7.84 -4.41 -12.29
C ASN A 152 -6.80 -3.55 -13.04
N MET A 153 -5.98 -2.75 -12.35
CA MET A 153 -4.87 -2.03 -12.99
C MET A 153 -3.84 -3.00 -13.58
N ALA A 154 -3.52 -4.09 -12.87
CA ALA A 154 -2.67 -5.15 -13.40
C ALA A 154 -3.28 -5.80 -14.65
N ARG A 155 -4.57 -6.19 -14.61
CA ARG A 155 -5.30 -6.77 -15.76
C ARG A 155 -5.31 -5.84 -16.97
N LEU A 156 -5.41 -4.54 -16.76
CA LEU A 156 -5.36 -3.51 -17.79
C LEU A 156 -3.95 -3.25 -18.33
N GLY A 157 -2.92 -3.89 -17.77
CA GLY A 157 -1.53 -3.77 -18.19
C GLY A 157 -0.90 -2.43 -17.83
N VAL A 158 -1.35 -1.80 -16.72
CA VAL A 158 -0.66 -0.63 -16.17
C VAL A 158 0.77 -1.00 -15.83
N ASP A 159 1.71 -0.12 -16.12
CA ASP A 159 3.14 -0.36 -15.95
C ASP A 159 3.53 -0.23 -14.48
N LEU A 160 3.38 -1.34 -13.76
CA LEU A 160 3.71 -1.51 -12.36
C LEU A 160 4.66 -2.70 -12.21
N ASP A 161 5.66 -2.63 -11.34
CA ASP A 161 6.52 -3.76 -11.01
C ASP A 161 5.75 -4.85 -10.23
N GLY A 162 4.83 -4.43 -9.37
CA GLY A 162 3.99 -5.35 -8.62
C GLY A 162 2.72 -4.73 -8.08
N VAL A 163 1.74 -5.60 -7.81
CA VAL A 163 0.50 -5.23 -7.12
C VAL A 163 0.24 -6.16 -5.94
N VAL A 164 -0.27 -5.60 -4.84
CA VAL A 164 -0.65 -6.34 -3.64
C VAL A 164 -2.12 -6.08 -3.32
N SER A 165 -2.94 -7.14 -3.30
CA SER A 165 -4.34 -7.07 -2.92
C SER A 165 -4.56 -7.69 -1.54
N TYR A 166 -5.06 -6.90 -0.59
CA TYR A 166 -5.48 -7.36 0.72
C TYR A 166 -7.00 -7.46 0.76
N HIS A 167 -7.51 -8.65 1.03
CA HIS A 167 -8.96 -8.95 1.11
C HIS A 167 -9.82 -8.27 0.03
N GLY A 168 -9.25 -8.03 -1.16
CA GLY A 168 -9.97 -7.46 -2.29
C GLY A 168 -10.89 -8.46 -2.97
N ALA A 169 -11.95 -7.97 -3.60
CA ALA A 169 -12.75 -8.80 -4.50
C ALA A 169 -11.88 -9.28 -5.67
N LEU A 170 -11.88 -10.60 -5.92
CA LEU A 170 -10.99 -11.24 -6.89
C LEU A 170 -11.62 -11.41 -8.26
N GLY A 171 -12.95 -11.48 -8.32
CA GLY A 171 -13.69 -11.52 -9.57
C GLY A 171 -13.78 -10.15 -10.25
N SER A 172 -13.68 -10.11 -11.58
CA SER A 172 -13.77 -8.88 -12.38
C SER A 172 -14.38 -9.17 -13.76
N PRO A 173 -15.11 -8.22 -14.37
CA PRO A 173 -15.45 -8.27 -15.77
C PRO A 173 -14.24 -8.06 -16.69
N ILE A 174 -13.16 -7.46 -16.18
CA ILE A 174 -11.88 -7.30 -16.87
C ILE A 174 -11.08 -8.57 -16.61
N GLN A 175 -10.65 -9.25 -17.68
CA GLN A 175 -9.85 -10.47 -17.58
C GLN A 175 -8.40 -10.20 -17.93
N ALA A 176 -7.49 -10.93 -17.27
CA ALA A 176 -6.08 -10.90 -17.61
C ALA A 176 -5.86 -11.55 -19.00
N GLU A 177 -5.02 -10.93 -19.81
CA GLU A 177 -4.62 -11.44 -21.12
C GLU A 177 -3.12 -11.77 -21.09
N ALA A 178 -2.74 -12.87 -21.74
CA ALA A 178 -1.34 -13.30 -21.82
C ALA A 178 -0.44 -12.20 -22.39
N GLY A 179 0.64 -11.90 -21.68
CA GLY A 179 1.61 -10.87 -22.07
C GLY A 179 1.16 -9.41 -21.85
N LYS A 180 -0.08 -9.18 -21.36
CA LYS A 180 -0.59 -7.84 -21.07
C LYS A 180 -0.30 -7.40 -19.63
N VAL A 181 -0.45 -8.31 -18.67
CA VAL A 181 -0.14 -8.05 -17.26
C VAL A 181 1.37 -7.98 -17.09
N LYS A 182 1.86 -6.82 -16.67
CA LYS A 182 3.30 -6.58 -16.47
C LYS A 182 3.72 -6.82 -15.03
N ALA A 183 2.82 -6.50 -14.09
CA ALA A 183 3.06 -6.60 -12.67
C ALA A 183 3.15 -8.04 -12.19
N ARG A 184 4.06 -8.33 -11.25
CA ARG A 184 3.90 -9.50 -10.37
C ARG A 184 2.70 -9.27 -9.44
N VAL A 185 1.97 -10.31 -9.11
CA VAL A 185 0.71 -10.21 -8.35
C VAL A 185 0.81 -10.95 -7.03
N GLN A 186 0.58 -10.24 -5.94
CA GLN A 186 0.51 -10.78 -4.59
C GLN A 186 -0.90 -10.60 -4.03
N VAL A 187 -1.51 -11.66 -3.51
CA VAL A 187 -2.88 -11.63 -2.95
C VAL A 187 -2.91 -12.24 -1.56
N TYR A 188 -3.56 -11.53 -0.64
CA TYR A 188 -3.87 -12.01 0.71
C TYR A 188 -5.38 -12.03 0.91
N THR A 189 -5.94 -13.19 1.28
CA THR A 189 -7.40 -13.37 1.47
C THR A 189 -7.71 -14.11 2.77
N GLY A 190 -8.81 -13.78 3.39
CA GLY A 190 -9.32 -14.50 4.55
C GLY A 190 -10.02 -15.79 4.12
N GLY A 191 -9.68 -16.92 4.74
CA GLY A 191 -10.29 -18.21 4.43
C GLY A 191 -11.74 -18.37 4.92
N ALA A 192 -12.22 -17.45 5.78
CA ALA A 192 -13.61 -17.34 6.23
C ALA A 192 -14.31 -16.08 5.72
N ASP A 193 -13.69 -15.37 4.77
CA ASP A 193 -14.23 -14.17 4.15
C ASP A 193 -15.44 -14.51 3.26
N LYS A 194 -16.64 -14.11 3.70
CA LYS A 194 -17.89 -14.33 2.95
C LYS A 194 -18.07 -13.38 1.77
N MET A 195 -17.30 -12.28 1.73
CA MET A 195 -17.32 -11.30 0.64
C MET A 195 -16.42 -11.75 -0.52
N VAL A 196 -15.43 -12.64 -0.25
CA VAL A 196 -14.53 -13.22 -1.25
C VAL A 196 -14.61 -14.76 -1.17
N PRO A 197 -15.67 -15.38 -1.72
CA PRO A 197 -15.89 -16.80 -1.65
C PRO A 197 -14.81 -17.59 -2.42
N SER A 198 -14.65 -18.87 -2.07
CA SER A 198 -13.63 -19.78 -2.64
C SER A 198 -13.68 -19.88 -4.16
N GLU A 199 -14.84 -19.69 -4.77
CA GLU A 199 -15.05 -19.69 -6.22
C GLU A 199 -14.31 -18.52 -6.88
N GLN A 200 -14.28 -17.34 -6.26
CA GLN A 200 -13.49 -16.19 -6.74
C GLN A 200 -11.99 -16.46 -6.62
N VAL A 201 -11.55 -17.09 -5.52
CA VAL A 201 -10.14 -17.49 -5.33
C VAL A 201 -9.72 -18.48 -6.44
N ALA A 202 -10.51 -19.52 -6.68
CA ALA A 202 -10.25 -20.50 -7.71
C ALA A 202 -10.32 -19.89 -9.14
N GLY A 203 -11.21 -18.92 -9.33
CA GLY A 203 -11.35 -18.15 -10.57
C GLY A 203 -10.09 -17.37 -10.89
N LEU A 204 -9.62 -16.57 -9.92
CA LEU A 204 -8.41 -15.77 -10.07
C LEU A 204 -7.17 -16.64 -10.37
N VAL A 205 -7.01 -17.75 -9.63
CA VAL A 205 -5.87 -18.66 -9.86
C VAL A 205 -5.86 -19.18 -11.30
N ARG A 206 -7.02 -19.63 -11.81
CA ARG A 206 -7.13 -20.10 -13.21
C ARG A 206 -6.85 -18.97 -14.21
N GLU A 207 -7.47 -17.81 -14.01
CA GLU A 207 -7.29 -16.62 -14.85
C GLU A 207 -5.82 -16.24 -14.99
N MET A 208 -5.12 -16.12 -13.84
CA MET A 208 -3.71 -15.72 -13.83
C MET A 208 -2.78 -16.80 -14.38
N GLN A 209 -3.10 -18.08 -14.19
CA GLN A 209 -2.38 -19.20 -14.84
C GLN A 209 -2.54 -19.19 -16.36
N ASP A 210 -3.77 -19.00 -16.84
CA ASP A 210 -4.06 -18.96 -18.27
C ASP A 210 -3.41 -17.76 -18.97
N ALA A 211 -3.22 -16.66 -18.22
CA ALA A 211 -2.55 -15.45 -18.67
C ALA A 211 -1.02 -15.44 -18.42
N GLU A 212 -0.45 -16.53 -17.90
CA GLU A 212 0.98 -16.68 -17.55
C GLU A 212 1.50 -15.58 -16.58
N VAL A 213 0.66 -15.12 -15.65
CA VAL A 213 0.99 -14.10 -14.67
C VAL A 213 1.68 -14.71 -13.45
N ASP A 214 2.75 -14.11 -12.99
CA ASP A 214 3.42 -14.46 -11.72
C ASP A 214 2.51 -14.08 -10.55
N LEU A 215 1.76 -15.06 -10.04
CA LEU A 215 0.81 -14.92 -8.92
C LEU A 215 1.30 -15.67 -7.69
N THR A 216 1.38 -14.96 -6.57
CA THR A 216 1.42 -15.55 -5.23
C THR A 216 0.10 -15.24 -4.51
N LEU A 217 -0.60 -16.27 -4.02
CA LEU A 217 -1.83 -16.12 -3.25
C LEU A 217 -1.70 -16.83 -1.89
N VAL A 218 -2.00 -16.08 -0.81
CA VAL A 218 -2.00 -16.59 0.56
C VAL A 218 -3.42 -16.48 1.13
N SER A 219 -3.99 -17.61 1.54
CA SER A 219 -5.27 -17.67 2.25
C SER A 219 -5.03 -17.98 3.74
N PHE A 220 -5.62 -17.18 4.62
CA PHE A 220 -5.52 -17.33 6.08
C PHE A 220 -6.76 -18.07 6.61
N PRO A 221 -6.65 -19.34 7.06
CA PRO A 221 -7.80 -20.11 7.54
C PRO A 221 -8.49 -19.43 8.72
N GLY A 222 -9.82 -19.33 8.66
CA GLY A 222 -10.64 -18.76 9.73
C GLY A 222 -10.67 -17.23 9.81
N VAL A 223 -9.86 -16.54 9.00
CA VAL A 223 -9.77 -15.08 8.98
C VAL A 223 -10.90 -14.48 8.12
N LEU A 224 -11.48 -13.39 8.60
CA LEU A 224 -12.58 -12.65 7.95
C LEU A 224 -12.07 -11.59 6.95
N HIS A 225 -13.00 -10.87 6.33
CA HIS A 225 -12.74 -9.67 5.53
C HIS A 225 -12.18 -8.54 6.40
N SER A 226 -11.47 -7.56 5.82
CA SER A 226 -10.85 -6.41 6.50
C SER A 226 -9.88 -6.78 7.63
N PHE A 227 -9.25 -7.95 7.58
CA PHE A 227 -8.39 -8.46 8.64
C PHE A 227 -7.17 -7.58 8.94
N THR A 228 -6.82 -6.66 8.05
CA THR A 228 -5.70 -5.71 8.22
C THR A 228 -6.09 -4.44 8.97
N ASN A 229 -7.41 -4.14 9.07
CA ASN A 229 -7.90 -2.90 9.66
C ASN A 229 -8.23 -3.10 11.15
N PRO A 230 -7.53 -2.43 12.09
CA PRO A 230 -7.81 -2.55 13.53
C PRO A 230 -9.24 -2.16 13.92
N GLU A 231 -9.90 -1.30 13.14
CA GLU A 231 -11.29 -0.88 13.38
C GLU A 231 -12.34 -1.90 12.90
N ALA A 232 -11.92 -3.00 12.26
CA ALA A 232 -12.86 -3.96 11.67
C ALA A 232 -13.82 -4.59 12.70
N ASP A 233 -13.36 -4.85 13.92
CA ASP A 233 -14.22 -5.42 14.98
C ASP A 233 -15.27 -4.42 15.45
N ARG A 234 -14.93 -3.13 15.54
CA ARG A 234 -15.89 -2.07 15.84
C ARG A 234 -16.93 -1.93 14.72
N ILE A 235 -16.47 -1.91 13.47
CA ILE A 235 -17.33 -1.86 12.28
C ILE A 235 -18.28 -3.05 12.24
N ALA A 236 -17.77 -4.26 12.51
CA ALA A 236 -18.60 -5.47 12.58
C ALA A 236 -19.73 -5.34 13.60
N SER A 237 -19.40 -4.85 14.82
CA SER A 237 -20.37 -4.68 15.89
C SER A 237 -21.39 -3.58 15.63
N GLU A 238 -20.95 -2.46 15.02
CA GLU A 238 -21.80 -1.28 14.80
C GLU A 238 -22.79 -1.48 13.64
N PHE A 239 -22.35 -2.17 12.57
CA PHE A 239 -23.12 -2.29 11.32
C PHE A 239 -23.54 -3.72 10.98
N ASP A 240 -23.35 -4.70 11.89
CA ASP A 240 -23.64 -6.12 11.66
C ASP A 240 -22.96 -6.66 10.38
N MET A 241 -21.68 -6.31 10.18
CA MET A 241 -20.91 -6.69 9.00
C MET A 241 -20.02 -7.92 9.26
N PRO A 242 -19.85 -8.82 8.26
CA PRO A 242 -19.01 -10.01 8.40
C PRO A 242 -17.51 -9.69 8.19
N VAL A 243 -16.98 -8.73 8.93
CA VAL A 243 -15.60 -8.29 8.92
C VAL A 243 -14.94 -8.50 10.29
N GLY A 244 -13.63 -8.49 10.37
CA GLY A 244 -12.94 -8.65 11.67
C GLY A 244 -11.44 -8.51 11.52
N TYR A 245 -10.80 -7.88 12.51
CA TYR A 245 -9.35 -7.74 12.59
C TYR A 245 -8.70 -9.06 13.01
N ASP A 246 -7.58 -9.41 12.36
CA ASP A 246 -6.72 -10.51 12.77
C ASP A 246 -5.27 -10.06 12.76
N GLN A 247 -4.71 -9.78 13.94
CA GLN A 247 -3.36 -9.27 14.09
C GLN A 247 -2.33 -10.19 13.43
N ALA A 248 -2.44 -11.50 13.61
CA ALA A 248 -1.45 -12.44 13.06
C ALA A 248 -1.48 -12.48 11.53
N ALA A 249 -2.67 -12.43 10.92
CA ALA A 249 -2.82 -12.34 9.47
C ALA A 249 -2.34 -10.97 8.94
N ALA A 250 -2.66 -9.88 9.63
CA ALA A 250 -2.22 -8.52 9.29
C ALA A 250 -0.68 -8.42 9.29
N GLU A 251 -0.02 -8.89 10.37
CA GLU A 251 1.44 -8.87 10.46
C GLU A 251 2.11 -9.79 9.43
N ARG A 252 1.58 -11.00 9.22
CA ARG A 252 2.13 -11.95 8.24
C ARG A 252 1.99 -11.46 6.81
N SER A 253 0.86 -10.86 6.46
CA SER A 253 0.66 -10.28 5.13
C SER A 253 1.54 -9.05 4.91
N TRP A 254 1.66 -8.17 5.90
CA TRP A 254 2.57 -7.02 5.83
C TRP A 254 4.02 -7.45 5.61
N ASN A 255 4.55 -8.34 6.44
CA ASN A 255 5.92 -8.86 6.29
C ASN A 255 6.12 -9.61 4.96
N GLY A 256 5.06 -10.24 4.44
CA GLY A 256 5.06 -10.85 3.12
C GLY A 256 5.15 -9.82 2.00
N THR A 257 4.45 -8.70 2.15
CA THR A 257 4.49 -7.59 1.19
C THR A 257 5.85 -6.91 1.15
N LEU A 258 6.50 -6.67 2.30
CA LEU A 258 7.85 -6.10 2.30
C LEU A 258 8.84 -7.00 1.57
N ARG A 259 8.81 -8.32 1.81
CA ARG A 259 9.65 -9.27 1.05
C ARG A 259 9.33 -9.28 -0.45
N PHE A 260 8.06 -9.20 -0.80
CA PHE A 260 7.65 -9.10 -2.20
C PHE A 260 8.18 -7.83 -2.86
N TYR A 261 8.15 -6.68 -2.17
CA TYR A 261 8.71 -5.44 -2.66
C TYR A 261 10.23 -5.50 -2.77
N ASP A 262 10.91 -6.08 -1.78
CA ASP A 262 12.37 -6.33 -1.87
C ASP A 262 12.73 -7.14 -3.13
N GLU A 263 11.94 -8.16 -3.47
CA GLU A 263 12.17 -9.01 -4.64
C GLU A 263 11.92 -8.28 -5.98
N ILE A 264 10.84 -7.49 -6.10
CA ILE A 264 10.50 -6.82 -7.36
C ILE A 264 11.35 -5.60 -7.63
N PHE A 265 11.86 -4.94 -6.58
CA PHE A 265 12.68 -3.75 -6.69
C PHE A 265 14.18 -4.01 -6.63
N ALA A 266 14.62 -5.24 -6.42
CA ALA A 266 16.04 -5.65 -6.38
C ALA A 266 16.75 -5.64 -7.75
N LYS A 267 16.23 -4.92 -8.74
CA LYS A 267 16.78 -4.86 -10.12
C LYS A 267 18.06 -4.03 -10.20
#